data_be52ee9cf288471e901ddd27798cded4
#
_entry.id   be52ee9cf288471e901ddd27798cded4
#
_cell.length_a   1.000
_cell.length_b   1.000
_cell.length_c   1.000
_cell.angle_alpha   90.00
_cell.angle_beta   90.00
_cell.angle_gamma   90.00
#
_symmetry.space_group_name_H-M   'P 1'
#
loop_
_entity.id
_entity.type
_entity.pdbx_description
1 polymer ?
#
loop_
_entity_poly.entity_id
_entity_poly.type
_entity_poly.pdbx_seq_one_letter_code
_entity_poly.pdbx_strand_id
1 'polypeptide(L)'
;SMLAIANNKHVYVEKPMARTFHEAELMMQAARKHPNIVTQVGNQGHSEANYFQFKAWMDAGIIKDVTAITAHMNNPRRWHKWDTNIYKLPSGQQLPKDLDWDTWLGVTPYHEYNKDYHLGQWRCWYDFGMGALGDWGAHILDTAHEFLELGLPYEVTMQYAKGHNDYFFPYSSTILFRFPQRK
;
A
#
# COMPACT_ATOMS: atom_id res chain seq x y z
N SER A 1 13.60 4.29 6.86
CA SER A 1 14.12 5.05 5.70
C SER A 1 14.76 6.36 6.13
N MET A 2 14.06 7.25 6.83
CA MET A 2 14.56 8.59 7.21
C MET A 2 15.89 8.55 7.97
N LEU A 3 16.01 7.67 8.98
CA LEU A 3 17.24 7.51 9.76
C LEU A 3 18.42 7.04 8.89
N ALA A 4 18.17 6.15 7.92
CA ALA A 4 19.22 5.68 7.01
C ALA A 4 19.71 6.81 6.10
N ILE A 5 18.80 7.60 5.52
CA ILE A 5 19.14 8.77 4.70
C ILE A 5 19.95 9.78 5.52
N ALA A 6 19.53 10.10 6.75
CA ALA A 6 20.25 11.01 7.64
C ALA A 6 21.68 10.52 7.98
N ASN A 7 21.92 9.22 7.89
CA ASN A 7 23.25 8.61 8.08
C ASN A 7 23.98 8.30 6.77
N ASN A 8 23.61 8.97 5.67
CA ASN A 8 24.21 8.80 4.33
C ASN A 8 24.21 7.34 3.84
N LYS A 9 23.13 6.59 4.11
CA LYS A 9 22.96 5.23 3.62
C LYS A 9 21.93 5.19 2.50
N HIS A 10 22.21 4.39 1.47
CA HIS A 10 21.22 4.05 0.45
C HIS A 10 20.06 3.29 1.09
N VAL A 11 18.87 3.41 0.50
CA VAL A 11 17.64 2.85 1.09
C VAL A 11 16.92 2.00 0.06
N TYR A 12 16.66 0.77 0.41
CA TYR A 12 15.64 -0.08 -0.22
C TYR A 12 14.54 -0.34 0.81
N VAL A 13 13.31 0.04 0.52
CA VAL A 13 12.18 -0.09 1.44
C VAL A 13 11.03 -0.82 0.77
N GLU A 14 10.43 -1.78 1.48
CA GLU A 14 9.25 -2.49 1.00
C GLU A 14 8.02 -1.58 0.88
N LYS A 15 7.12 -1.95 -0.01
CA LYS A 15 5.83 -1.30 -0.15
C LYS A 15 4.86 -1.78 0.97
N PRO A 16 3.94 -0.96 1.38
CA PRO A 16 3.84 0.48 1.13
C PRO A 16 4.94 1.23 1.88
N MET A 17 5.58 2.18 1.21
CA MET A 17 6.76 2.86 1.76
C MET A 17 6.45 3.73 2.98
N ALA A 18 5.22 4.16 3.13
CA ALA A 18 4.73 5.01 4.21
C ALA A 18 3.25 4.71 4.48
N ARG A 19 2.77 5.07 5.66
CA ARG A 19 1.38 4.85 6.07
C ARG A 19 0.47 6.03 5.77
N THR A 20 1.03 7.23 5.79
CA THR A 20 0.28 8.47 5.59
C THR A 20 0.86 9.27 4.43
N PHE A 21 0.04 10.17 3.87
CA PHE A 21 0.49 11.11 2.85
C PHE A 21 1.65 11.98 3.35
N HIS A 22 1.55 12.46 4.59
CA HIS A 22 2.59 13.29 5.21
C HIS A 22 3.93 12.54 5.34
N GLU A 23 3.92 11.28 5.76
CA GLU A 23 5.14 10.46 5.83
C GLU A 23 5.77 10.26 4.44
N ALA A 24 4.95 9.98 3.42
CA ALA A 24 5.43 9.86 2.04
C ALA A 24 6.06 11.17 1.54
N GLU A 25 5.44 12.30 1.86
CA GLU A 25 5.96 13.63 1.52
C GLU A 25 7.31 13.92 2.22
N LEU A 26 7.44 13.60 3.51
CA LEU A 26 8.69 13.72 4.24
C LEU A 26 9.80 12.87 3.62
N MET A 27 9.51 11.63 3.24
CA MET A 27 10.47 10.74 2.58
C MET A 27 10.90 11.28 1.22
N MET A 28 9.96 11.78 0.43
CA MET A 28 10.26 12.42 -0.86
C MET A 28 11.14 13.67 -0.68
N GLN A 29 10.85 14.51 0.30
CA GLN A 29 11.66 15.68 0.62
C GLN A 29 13.07 15.29 1.07
N ALA A 30 13.20 14.26 1.88
CA ALA A 30 14.50 13.75 2.33
C ALA A 30 15.33 13.24 1.14
N ALA A 31 14.74 12.46 0.24
CA ALA A 31 15.42 11.97 -0.96
C ALA A 31 15.91 13.13 -1.85
N ARG A 32 15.09 14.17 -2.05
CA ARG A 32 15.47 15.37 -2.82
C ARG A 32 16.62 16.17 -2.18
N LYS A 33 16.66 16.24 -0.85
CA LYS A 33 17.73 16.93 -0.09
C LYS A 33 19.05 16.15 -0.11
N HIS A 34 19.02 14.87 -0.39
CA HIS A 34 20.19 13.99 -0.40
C HIS A 34 20.38 13.30 -1.76
N PRO A 35 20.69 14.05 -2.85
CA PRO A 35 20.70 13.51 -4.20
C PRO A 35 21.78 12.43 -4.44
N ASN A 36 22.76 12.32 -3.55
CA ASN A 36 23.79 11.27 -3.61
C ASN A 36 23.33 9.94 -2.98
N ILE A 37 22.15 9.92 -2.36
CA ILE A 37 21.59 8.72 -1.74
C ILE A 37 20.60 8.10 -2.72
N VAL A 38 20.86 6.83 -3.07
CA VAL A 38 19.92 6.04 -3.88
C VAL A 38 18.78 5.55 -2.99
N THR A 39 17.55 5.81 -3.42
CA THR A 39 16.35 5.33 -2.74
C THR A 39 15.50 4.50 -3.70
N GLN A 40 15.02 3.36 -3.25
CA GLN A 40 14.21 2.42 -4.03
C GLN A 40 13.03 1.91 -3.19
N VAL A 41 11.84 1.94 -3.76
CA VAL A 41 10.69 1.20 -3.22
C VAL A 41 10.64 -0.20 -3.84
N GLY A 42 10.42 -1.21 -2.99
CA GLY A 42 10.41 -2.62 -3.39
C GLY A 42 9.13 -3.04 -4.12
N ASN A 43 8.87 -2.47 -5.29
CA ASN A 43 7.76 -2.88 -6.15
C ASN A 43 8.29 -3.82 -7.24
N GLN A 44 8.23 -5.14 -6.98
CA GLN A 44 8.79 -6.17 -7.84
C GLN A 44 8.14 -6.22 -9.24
N GLY A 45 6.93 -5.66 -9.41
CA GLY A 45 6.25 -5.59 -10.71
C GLY A 45 7.10 -4.94 -11.80
N HIS A 46 7.98 -4.00 -11.44
CA HIS A 46 8.91 -3.35 -12.38
C HIS A 46 9.97 -4.29 -12.99
N SER A 47 10.13 -5.48 -12.44
CA SER A 47 11.06 -6.49 -12.95
C SER A 47 10.37 -7.63 -13.71
N GLU A 48 9.06 -7.56 -13.87
CA GLU A 48 8.25 -8.60 -14.52
C GLU A 48 8.07 -8.36 -16.02
N ALA A 49 7.89 -9.44 -16.77
CA ALA A 49 7.78 -9.37 -18.24
C ALA A 49 6.60 -8.51 -18.72
N ASN A 50 5.49 -8.52 -17.99
CA ASN A 50 4.30 -7.72 -18.30
C ASN A 50 4.57 -6.21 -18.21
N TYR A 51 5.44 -5.75 -17.30
CA TYR A 51 5.87 -4.36 -17.22
C TYR A 51 6.56 -3.91 -18.52
N PHE A 52 7.54 -4.69 -18.98
CA PHE A 52 8.26 -4.40 -20.23
C PHE A 52 7.35 -4.53 -21.46
N GLN A 53 6.41 -5.47 -21.44
CA GLN A 53 5.42 -5.59 -22.52
C GLN A 53 4.50 -4.37 -22.58
N PHE A 54 4.03 -3.86 -21.43
CA PHE A 54 3.22 -2.65 -21.38
C PHE A 54 4.01 -1.45 -21.93
N LYS A 55 5.26 -1.31 -21.49
CA LYS A 55 6.17 -0.28 -22.01
C LYS A 55 6.30 -0.35 -23.53
N ALA A 56 6.55 -1.52 -24.08
CA ALA A 56 6.67 -1.70 -25.53
C ALA A 56 5.38 -1.30 -26.28
N TRP A 57 4.21 -1.58 -25.74
CA TRP A 57 2.93 -1.17 -26.32
C TRP A 57 2.72 0.35 -26.26
N MET A 58 3.16 1.00 -25.18
CA MET A 58 3.14 2.47 -25.08
C MET A 58 4.07 3.10 -26.11
N ASP A 59 5.32 2.63 -26.18
CA ASP A 59 6.34 3.14 -27.11
C ASP A 59 5.92 2.94 -28.58
N ALA A 60 5.22 1.86 -28.89
CA ALA A 60 4.66 1.59 -30.21
C ALA A 60 3.36 2.34 -30.54
N GLY A 61 2.82 3.10 -29.60
CA GLY A 61 1.53 3.82 -29.76
C GLY A 61 0.31 2.92 -29.87
N ILE A 62 0.41 1.66 -29.41
CA ILE A 62 -0.72 0.72 -29.36
C ILE A 62 -1.68 1.14 -28.25
N ILE A 63 -1.14 1.50 -27.09
CA ILE A 63 -1.91 2.07 -25.97
C ILE A 63 -1.77 3.58 -26.08
N LYS A 64 -2.83 4.26 -26.45
CA LYS A 64 -2.88 5.73 -26.62
C LYS A 64 -4.28 6.25 -26.27
N ASP A 65 -4.39 7.55 -26.09
CA ASP A 65 -5.66 8.27 -25.87
C ASP A 65 -6.49 7.68 -24.71
N VAL A 66 -5.79 7.17 -23.67
CA VAL A 66 -6.44 6.55 -22.51
C VAL A 66 -7.16 7.62 -21.70
N THR A 67 -8.47 7.50 -21.56
CA THR A 67 -9.33 8.42 -20.80
C THR A 67 -9.85 7.86 -19.50
N ALA A 68 -9.82 6.52 -19.33
CA ALA A 68 -10.24 5.85 -18.12
C ALA A 68 -9.46 4.56 -17.89
N ILE A 69 -9.26 4.22 -16.63
CA ILE A 69 -8.64 2.96 -16.19
C ILE A 69 -9.57 2.31 -15.18
N THR A 70 -9.83 1.04 -15.35
CA THR A 70 -10.51 0.24 -14.33
C THR A 70 -9.57 -0.85 -13.85
N ALA A 71 -9.31 -0.86 -12.56
CA ALA A 71 -8.42 -1.81 -11.92
C ALA A 71 -9.18 -2.64 -10.87
N HIS A 72 -8.95 -3.94 -10.84
CA HIS A 72 -9.65 -4.87 -9.97
C HIS A 72 -8.67 -5.71 -9.16
N MET A 73 -9.01 -5.88 -7.89
CA MET A 73 -8.46 -6.90 -7.02
C MET A 73 -9.60 -7.83 -6.58
N ASN A 74 -9.76 -8.94 -7.29
CA ASN A 74 -10.91 -9.84 -7.11
C ASN A 74 -10.71 -10.90 -6.02
N ASN A 75 -9.55 -10.94 -5.42
CA ASN A 75 -9.25 -11.93 -4.40
C ASN A 75 -9.16 -11.26 -3.02
N PRO A 76 -10.05 -11.59 -2.06
CA PRO A 76 -10.04 -11.01 -0.71
C PRO A 76 -8.90 -11.58 0.15
N ARG A 77 -7.69 -11.67 -0.36
CA ARG A 77 -6.52 -12.30 0.29
C ARG A 77 -6.17 -11.70 1.63
N ARG A 78 -6.50 -10.41 1.82
CA ARG A 78 -6.11 -9.64 2.99
C ARG A 78 -7.28 -9.34 3.89
N TRP A 79 -8.43 -9.97 3.62
CA TRP A 79 -9.59 -9.87 4.47
C TRP A 79 -9.94 -11.24 5.04
N HIS A 80 -10.07 -11.31 6.35
CA HIS A 80 -10.52 -12.51 7.02
C HIS A 80 -12.06 -12.50 7.12
N LYS A 81 -12.70 -13.67 7.21
CA LYS A 81 -14.15 -13.77 7.41
C LYS A 81 -14.53 -13.40 8.84
N TRP A 82 -14.24 -12.19 9.23
CA TRP A 82 -14.61 -11.67 10.54
C TRP A 82 -16.05 -11.21 10.55
N ASP A 83 -16.63 -11.27 11.75
CA ASP A 83 -17.91 -10.62 12.01
C ASP A 83 -17.69 -9.10 11.96
N THR A 84 -18.36 -8.42 11.04
CA THR A 84 -18.32 -6.97 10.90
C THR A 84 -18.98 -6.23 12.07
N ASN A 85 -19.66 -6.96 12.99
CA ASN A 85 -20.21 -6.42 14.22
C ASN A 85 -19.21 -6.46 15.40
N ILE A 86 -17.93 -6.64 15.13
CA ILE A 86 -16.88 -6.50 16.14
C ILE A 86 -16.81 -5.03 16.58
N TYR A 87 -17.02 -4.79 17.87
CA TYR A 87 -16.97 -3.46 18.48
C TYR A 87 -15.80 -3.29 19.46
N LYS A 88 -14.87 -4.24 19.48
CA LYS A 88 -13.66 -4.22 20.30
C LYS A 88 -12.57 -5.05 19.66
N LEU A 89 -11.33 -4.75 20.02
CA LEU A 89 -10.18 -5.56 19.62
C LEU A 89 -10.29 -6.98 20.18
N PRO A 90 -9.76 -7.99 19.47
CA PRO A 90 -9.71 -9.36 19.96
C PRO A 90 -8.97 -9.48 21.30
N SER A 91 -9.46 -10.36 22.16
CA SER A 91 -8.80 -10.64 23.45
C SER A 91 -7.45 -11.30 23.25
N GLY A 92 -6.54 -11.05 24.18
CA GLY A 92 -5.22 -11.66 24.20
C GLY A 92 -5.26 -13.19 24.17
N GLN A 93 -4.30 -13.78 23.51
CA GLN A 93 -4.08 -15.23 23.42
C GLN A 93 -2.66 -15.56 23.84
N GLN A 94 -2.41 -16.86 24.09
CA GLN A 94 -1.07 -17.32 24.41
C GLN A 94 -0.10 -17.01 23.26
N LEU A 95 0.97 -16.30 23.58
CA LEU A 95 2.02 -15.97 22.62
C LEU A 95 2.77 -17.24 22.18
N PRO A 96 2.96 -17.48 20.87
CA PRO A 96 3.84 -18.52 20.36
C PRO A 96 5.27 -18.33 20.88
N LYS A 97 5.93 -19.43 21.22
CA LYS A 97 7.27 -19.41 21.85
C LYS A 97 8.37 -18.83 20.95
N ASP A 98 8.17 -18.92 19.65
CA ASP A 98 9.10 -18.52 18.59
C ASP A 98 8.78 -17.14 18.00
N LEU A 99 7.83 -16.42 18.58
CA LEU A 99 7.43 -15.08 18.14
C LEU A 99 7.87 -14.00 19.14
N ASP A 100 8.74 -13.12 18.72
CA ASP A 100 9.03 -11.87 19.43
C ASP A 100 7.94 -10.85 19.09
N TRP A 101 6.96 -10.75 19.99
CA TRP A 101 5.78 -9.92 19.77
C TRP A 101 6.08 -8.42 19.86
N ASP A 102 6.98 -8.01 20.73
CA ASP A 102 7.36 -6.59 20.86
C ASP A 102 8.10 -6.11 19.61
N THR A 103 9.01 -6.91 19.10
CA THR A 103 9.68 -6.61 17.82
C THR A 103 8.69 -6.62 16.66
N TRP A 104 7.71 -7.52 16.64
CA TRP A 104 6.67 -7.56 15.61
C TRP A 104 5.78 -6.31 15.64
N LEU A 105 5.35 -5.86 16.81
CA LEU A 105 4.57 -4.64 17.00
C LEU A 105 5.34 -3.39 16.52
N GLY A 106 6.63 -3.34 16.78
CA GLY A 106 7.49 -2.23 16.37
C GLY A 106 7.03 -0.90 16.95
N VAL A 107 6.58 0.00 16.07
CA VAL A 107 6.14 1.36 16.45
C VAL A 107 4.62 1.49 16.62
N THR A 108 3.88 0.40 16.48
CA THR A 108 2.42 0.42 16.68
C THR A 108 2.08 0.52 18.17
N PRO A 109 0.88 1.01 18.54
CA PRO A 109 0.41 0.90 19.90
C PRO A 109 0.45 -0.54 20.40
N TYR A 110 0.66 -0.73 21.69
CA TYR A 110 0.67 -2.08 22.27
C TYR A 110 -0.70 -2.75 22.12
N HIS A 111 -0.67 -3.99 21.65
CA HIS A 111 -1.80 -4.92 21.62
C HIS A 111 -1.38 -6.24 22.22
N GLU A 112 -2.25 -6.87 22.97
CA GLU A 112 -2.06 -8.28 23.33
C GLU A 112 -2.03 -9.14 22.06
N TYR A 113 -1.19 -10.17 22.06
CA TYR A 113 -1.14 -11.09 20.92
C TYR A 113 -2.49 -11.73 20.66
N ASN A 114 -2.89 -11.73 19.40
CA ASN A 114 -3.99 -12.54 18.90
C ASN A 114 -3.66 -13.05 17.49
N LYS A 115 -3.99 -14.31 17.21
CA LYS A 115 -3.74 -14.92 15.89
C LYS A 115 -4.39 -14.17 14.73
N ASP A 116 -5.46 -13.40 14.99
CA ASP A 116 -6.15 -12.62 13.98
C ASP A 116 -5.36 -11.39 13.52
N TYR A 117 -4.28 -11.03 14.20
CA TYR A 117 -3.32 -10.01 13.76
C TYR A 117 -2.17 -10.60 12.96
N HIS A 118 -1.81 -11.88 13.19
CA HIS A 118 -0.60 -12.49 12.65
C HIS A 118 -0.85 -13.21 11.32
N LEU A 119 0.22 -13.74 10.70
CA LEU A 119 0.20 -14.54 9.46
C LEU A 119 -0.55 -13.86 8.28
N GLY A 120 -0.42 -12.54 8.15
CA GLY A 120 -0.95 -11.82 7.00
C GLY A 120 -2.29 -11.11 7.25
N GLN A 121 -3.02 -11.43 8.30
CA GLN A 121 -4.29 -10.80 8.64
C GLN A 121 -4.11 -9.35 9.12
N TRP A 122 -2.95 -9.02 9.69
CA TRP A 122 -2.60 -7.68 10.14
C TRP A 122 -2.90 -6.59 9.10
N ARG A 123 -2.85 -6.92 7.81
CA ARG A 123 -3.08 -5.96 6.71
C ARG A 123 -4.46 -5.34 6.71
N CYS A 124 -5.42 -6.02 7.32
CA CYS A 124 -6.81 -5.56 7.37
C CYS A 124 -7.11 -4.66 8.57
N TRP A 125 -6.27 -4.67 9.60
CA TRP A 125 -6.46 -3.87 10.80
C TRP A 125 -5.87 -2.48 10.64
N TYR A 126 -6.60 -1.44 11.07
CA TYR A 126 -6.14 -0.05 10.95
C TYR A 126 -4.81 0.21 11.66
N ASP A 127 -4.58 -0.40 12.83
CA ASP A 127 -3.36 -0.17 13.59
C ASP A 127 -2.12 -0.78 12.95
N PHE A 128 -2.28 -1.81 12.12
CA PHE A 128 -1.16 -2.56 11.57
C PHE A 128 -0.98 -2.39 10.06
N GLY A 129 -2.08 -2.28 9.30
CA GLY A 129 -2.05 -2.33 7.85
C GLY A 129 -2.68 -1.13 7.16
N MET A 130 -2.82 -1.25 5.84
CA MET A 130 -3.43 -0.25 4.96
C MET A 130 -4.54 -0.85 4.08
N GLY A 131 -5.09 -2.01 4.49
CA GLY A 131 -6.13 -2.71 3.74
C GLY A 131 -5.70 -3.19 2.36
N ALA A 132 -6.66 -3.62 1.57
CA ALA A 132 -6.41 -4.16 0.23
C ALA A 132 -5.81 -3.13 -0.72
N LEU A 133 -6.23 -1.87 -0.65
CA LEU A 133 -5.69 -0.82 -1.52
C LEU A 133 -4.21 -0.55 -1.23
N GLY A 134 -3.83 -0.42 0.03
CA GLY A 134 -2.42 -0.19 0.40
C GLY A 134 -1.53 -1.40 0.12
N ASP A 135 -2.06 -2.62 0.25
CA ASP A 135 -1.31 -3.85 -0.03
C ASP A 135 -1.17 -4.12 -1.54
N TRP A 136 -2.26 -4.05 -2.30
CA TRP A 136 -2.28 -4.43 -3.71
C TRP A 136 -2.38 -3.26 -4.69
N GLY A 137 -2.85 -2.10 -4.24
CA GLY A 137 -2.95 -0.93 -5.12
C GLY A 137 -1.60 -0.56 -5.76
N ALA A 138 -0.53 -0.66 -4.98
CA ALA A 138 0.83 -0.44 -5.46
C ALA A 138 1.24 -1.40 -6.59
N HIS A 139 0.70 -2.62 -6.64
CA HIS A 139 1.00 -3.58 -7.71
C HIS A 139 0.11 -3.41 -8.93
N ILE A 140 -1.15 -3.04 -8.72
CA ILE A 140 -2.17 -3.03 -9.78
C ILE A 140 -2.17 -1.70 -10.54
N LEU A 141 -1.94 -0.58 -9.84
CA LEU A 141 -2.05 0.77 -10.41
C LEU A 141 -0.71 1.31 -10.90
N ASP A 142 0.39 0.83 -10.39
CA ASP A 142 1.72 1.39 -10.55
C ASP A 142 2.15 1.50 -12.03
N THR A 143 2.08 0.40 -12.78
CA THR A 143 2.46 0.38 -14.20
C THR A 143 1.66 1.40 -15.03
N ALA A 144 0.35 1.45 -14.81
CA ALA A 144 -0.51 2.42 -15.51
C ALA A 144 -0.22 3.86 -15.04
N HIS A 145 0.02 4.05 -13.75
CA HIS A 145 0.35 5.36 -13.18
C HIS A 145 1.64 5.92 -13.76
N GLU A 146 2.67 5.10 -13.87
CA GLU A 146 3.97 5.49 -14.42
C GLU A 146 3.88 5.79 -15.92
N PHE A 147 3.48 4.82 -16.73
CA PHE A 147 3.53 4.96 -18.20
C PHE A 147 2.50 5.94 -18.77
N LEU A 148 1.44 6.18 -18.06
CA LEU A 148 0.47 7.22 -18.44
C LEU A 148 0.78 8.58 -17.78
N GLU A 149 1.84 8.68 -16.99
CA GLU A 149 2.28 9.91 -16.32
C GLU A 149 1.14 10.62 -15.58
N LEU A 150 0.36 9.84 -14.80
CA LEU A 150 -0.88 10.34 -14.20
C LEU A 150 -0.65 11.45 -13.17
N GLY A 151 0.50 11.47 -12.50
CA GLY A 151 0.81 12.43 -11.45
C GLY A 151 -0.05 12.25 -10.19
N LEU A 152 -0.34 13.31 -9.47
CA LEU A 152 -1.20 13.25 -8.29
C LEU A 152 -2.67 13.45 -8.67
N PRO A 153 -3.59 12.65 -8.10
CA PRO A 153 -5.00 12.89 -8.28
C PRO A 153 -5.41 14.19 -7.58
N TYR A 154 -6.31 14.96 -8.20
CA TYR A 154 -6.90 16.15 -7.57
C TYR A 154 -8.16 15.82 -6.75
N GLU A 155 -8.71 14.63 -6.94
CA GLU A 155 -9.86 14.14 -6.20
C GLU A 155 -9.76 12.64 -5.97
N VAL A 156 -10.07 12.20 -4.74
CA VAL A 156 -10.20 10.77 -4.37
C VAL A 156 -11.52 10.60 -3.65
N THR A 157 -12.39 9.76 -4.18
CA THR A 157 -13.74 9.56 -3.64
C THR A 157 -14.01 8.08 -3.39
N MET A 158 -14.42 7.74 -2.18
CA MET A 158 -14.98 6.43 -1.87
C MET A 158 -16.39 6.34 -2.43
N GLN A 159 -16.58 5.57 -3.49
CA GLN A 159 -17.89 5.35 -4.09
C GLN A 159 -18.69 4.25 -3.38
N TYR A 160 -18.00 3.27 -2.85
CA TYR A 160 -18.60 2.12 -2.18
C TYR A 160 -17.64 1.52 -1.17
N ALA A 161 -18.17 1.14 -0.01
CA ALA A 161 -17.45 0.37 1.00
C ALA A 161 -18.42 -0.56 1.74
N LYS A 162 -18.00 -1.79 1.98
CA LYS A 162 -18.77 -2.79 2.72
C LYS A 162 -17.89 -3.59 3.66
N GLY A 163 -18.43 -3.89 4.84
CA GLY A 163 -17.79 -4.74 5.83
C GLY A 163 -16.58 -4.10 6.50
N HIS A 164 -16.66 -2.81 6.82
CA HIS A 164 -15.67 -2.08 7.62
C HIS A 164 -16.29 -1.60 8.93
N ASN A 165 -15.44 -1.27 9.88
CA ASN A 165 -15.81 -0.63 11.14
C ASN A 165 -14.64 0.23 11.65
N ASP A 166 -14.62 0.61 12.92
CA ASP A 166 -13.58 1.45 13.51
C ASP A 166 -12.22 0.74 13.68
N TYR A 167 -12.13 -0.57 13.43
CA TYR A 167 -10.93 -1.38 13.69
C TYR A 167 -10.26 -1.89 12.42
N PHE A 168 -11.01 -2.13 11.36
CA PHE A 168 -10.47 -2.72 10.13
C PHE A 168 -11.07 -2.17 8.85
N PHE A 169 -10.29 -2.27 7.79
CA PHE A 169 -10.63 -1.81 6.45
C PHE A 169 -11.78 -2.62 5.84
N PRO A 170 -12.53 -2.04 4.88
CA PRO A 170 -13.60 -2.74 4.20
C PRO A 170 -13.08 -3.98 3.45
N TYR A 171 -13.88 -5.05 3.45
CA TYR A 171 -13.57 -6.22 2.62
C TYR A 171 -13.90 -6.01 1.14
N SER A 172 -14.71 -5.03 0.81
CA SER A 172 -15.04 -4.62 -0.55
C SER A 172 -15.17 -3.10 -0.61
N SER A 173 -14.52 -2.51 -1.59
CA SER A 173 -14.60 -1.06 -1.81
C SER A 173 -14.40 -0.71 -3.28
N THR A 174 -14.98 0.42 -3.68
CA THR A 174 -14.71 1.07 -4.97
C THR A 174 -14.24 2.49 -4.69
N ILE A 175 -13.09 2.84 -5.21
CA ILE A 175 -12.48 4.15 -5.03
C ILE A 175 -12.26 4.77 -6.40
N LEU A 176 -12.72 5.98 -6.59
CA LEU A 176 -12.51 6.78 -7.78
C LEU A 176 -11.36 7.76 -7.54
N PHE A 177 -10.39 7.74 -8.44
CA PHE A 177 -9.31 8.73 -8.51
C PHE A 177 -9.52 9.57 -9.77
N ARG A 178 -9.48 10.90 -9.62
CA ARG A 178 -9.53 11.84 -10.75
C ARG A 178 -8.19 12.53 -10.91
N PHE A 179 -7.65 12.45 -12.10
CA PHE A 179 -6.37 13.04 -12.44
C PHE A 179 -6.55 14.26 -13.36
N PRO A 180 -5.61 15.22 -13.35
CA PRO A 180 -5.62 16.32 -14.31
C PRO A 180 -5.60 15.82 -15.75
N GLN A 181 -6.13 16.65 -16.65
CA GLN A 181 -6.00 16.38 -18.08
C GLN A 181 -4.52 16.33 -18.46
N ARG A 182 -4.14 15.30 -19.19
CA ARG A 182 -2.78 15.16 -19.73
C ARG A 182 -2.66 15.92 -21.05
N LYS A 183 -1.46 16.34 -21.38
CA LYS A 183 -1.12 17.00 -22.64
C LYS A 183 -1.08 16.03 -23.79
#